data_24e3de6cbea81ec189d2995a23983af8
#
_entry.id   24e3de6cbea81ec189d2995a23983af8
#
_cell.length_a   1.000
_cell.length_b   1.000
_cell.length_c   1.000
_cell.angle_alpha   90.00
_cell.angle_beta   90.00
_cell.angle_gamma   90.00
#
_symmetry.space_group_name_H-M   'P 1'
#
loop_
_entity.id
_entity.type
_entity.pdbx_description
1 polymer ?
#
loop_
_entity_poly.entity_id
_entity_poly.type
_entity_poly.pdbx_seq_one_letter_code
_entity_poly.pdbx_strand_id
1 'polypeptide(L)'
;MPEVPKVIDVRDRQFVQMELDAAFHAHKSLFRKAFWINKGISADACELKIHQLLMAQTVGLLIPRTLISNKPKEIRAFIESTGEHIYKPLTGYLWQEQGSVTQTFTAKVTAELLPENSLLAATPGIFQTKVPKKYEARIQFFGRFYGGVRIESHTLSGGDLDWRIGQGGIKACAPAVLPRRNLPQMSQPHGAARHCQWRI
;
A
#
# COMPACT_ATOMS: atom_id res chain seq x y z
N MET A 1 12.57 6.55 -8.66
CA MET A 1 12.62 6.23 -10.10
C MET A 1 13.23 7.43 -10.82
N PRO A 2 14.00 7.23 -11.89
CA PRO A 2 14.49 8.35 -12.69
C PRO A 2 13.31 9.09 -13.33
N GLU A 3 13.37 10.42 -13.34
CA GLU A 3 12.32 11.24 -13.95
C GLU A 3 12.59 11.45 -15.44
N VAL A 4 11.53 11.38 -16.24
CA VAL A 4 11.60 11.69 -17.69
C VAL A 4 11.90 13.16 -17.88
N PRO A 5 12.96 13.52 -18.64
CA PRO A 5 13.29 14.92 -18.91
C PRO A 5 12.12 15.68 -19.54
N LYS A 6 11.93 16.94 -19.13
CA LYS A 6 10.84 17.79 -19.64
C LYS A 6 10.88 18.08 -21.15
N VAL A 7 12.07 17.91 -21.74
CA VAL A 7 12.31 18.11 -23.18
C VAL A 7 11.73 17.01 -24.06
N ILE A 8 11.32 15.88 -23.46
CA ILE A 8 10.75 14.76 -24.23
C ILE A 8 9.31 15.09 -24.64
N ASP A 9 8.97 14.83 -25.91
CA ASP A 9 7.61 14.96 -26.40
C ASP A 9 6.64 14.15 -25.54
N VAL A 10 5.49 14.72 -25.28
CA VAL A 10 4.44 14.12 -24.43
C VAL A 10 4.07 12.70 -24.89
N ARG A 11 4.07 12.45 -26.21
CA ARG A 11 3.76 11.12 -26.78
C ARG A 11 4.79 10.07 -26.44
N ASP A 12 6.06 10.48 -26.31
CA ASP A 12 7.17 9.55 -26.09
C ASP A 12 7.49 9.36 -24.60
N ARG A 13 6.90 10.16 -23.72
CA ARG A 13 7.19 10.13 -22.29
C ARG A 13 6.94 8.76 -21.64
N GLN A 14 5.86 8.10 -22.02
CA GLN A 14 5.54 6.78 -21.50
C GLN A 14 6.59 5.75 -21.93
N PHE A 15 7.00 5.76 -23.19
CA PHE A 15 8.06 4.90 -23.71
C PHE A 15 9.39 5.15 -22.97
N VAL A 16 9.81 6.41 -22.87
CA VAL A 16 11.05 6.79 -22.19
C VAL A 16 11.01 6.37 -20.70
N GLN A 17 9.87 6.53 -20.03
CA GLN A 17 9.72 6.08 -18.65
C GLN A 17 9.87 4.56 -18.53
N MET A 18 9.27 3.79 -19.42
CA MET A 18 9.39 2.32 -19.44
C MET A 18 10.84 1.87 -19.68
N GLU A 19 11.56 2.51 -20.60
CA GLU A 19 12.97 2.22 -20.87
C GLU A 19 13.86 2.56 -19.66
N LEU A 20 13.64 3.71 -19.00
CA LEU A 20 14.34 4.09 -17.78
C LEU A 20 14.07 3.10 -16.64
N ASP A 21 12.84 2.67 -16.45
CA ASP A 21 12.47 1.72 -15.43
C ASP A 21 13.11 0.34 -15.72
N ALA A 22 13.07 -0.13 -16.95
CA ALA A 22 13.72 -1.36 -17.39
C ALA A 22 15.24 -1.31 -17.17
N ALA A 23 15.90 -0.21 -17.56
CA ALA A 23 17.33 0.00 -17.34
C ALA A 23 17.66 0.02 -15.84
N PHE A 24 16.88 0.71 -15.02
CA PHE A 24 17.07 0.77 -13.57
C PHE A 24 16.93 -0.61 -12.91
N HIS A 25 15.93 -1.39 -13.29
CA HIS A 25 15.76 -2.76 -12.80
C HIS A 25 16.89 -3.68 -13.27
N ALA A 26 17.33 -3.57 -14.53
CA ALA A 26 18.44 -4.35 -15.05
C ALA A 26 19.75 -4.06 -14.32
N HIS A 27 20.03 -2.80 -13.97
CA HIS A 27 21.24 -2.44 -13.24
C HIS A 27 21.40 -3.19 -11.91
N LYS A 28 20.30 -3.46 -11.20
CA LYS A 28 20.34 -4.23 -9.96
C LYS A 28 20.98 -5.61 -10.14
N SER A 29 20.82 -6.23 -11.31
CA SER A 29 21.38 -7.56 -11.63
C SER A 29 22.91 -7.55 -11.79
N LEU A 30 23.51 -6.41 -12.07
CA LEU A 30 24.95 -6.25 -12.22
C LEU A 30 25.69 -6.34 -10.88
N PHE A 31 25.04 -6.00 -9.78
CA PHE A 31 25.63 -5.97 -8.44
C PHE A 31 25.45 -7.29 -7.69
N ARG A 32 25.86 -8.41 -8.29
CA ARG A 32 25.68 -9.75 -7.73
C ARG A 32 26.36 -9.97 -6.37
N LYS A 33 27.45 -9.25 -6.09
CA LYS A 33 28.22 -9.35 -4.85
C LYS A 33 27.79 -8.32 -3.79
N ALA A 34 26.88 -7.42 -4.12
CA ALA A 34 26.39 -6.43 -3.17
C ALA A 34 25.52 -7.11 -2.10
N PHE A 35 25.64 -6.62 -0.88
CA PHE A 35 24.72 -6.97 0.19
C PHE A 35 23.42 -6.16 0.01
N TRP A 36 22.35 -6.88 -0.35
CA TRP A 36 21.05 -6.26 -0.55
C TRP A 36 20.19 -6.44 0.70
N ILE A 37 19.81 -5.33 1.33
CA ILE A 37 18.70 -5.31 2.29
C ILE A 37 17.42 -5.24 1.46
N ASN A 38 16.66 -6.34 1.45
CA ASN A 38 15.55 -6.66 0.54
C ASN A 38 16.07 -6.94 -0.89
N LYS A 39 16.17 -8.21 -1.24
CA LYS A 39 16.50 -8.62 -2.60
C LYS A 39 15.43 -8.10 -3.57
N GLY A 40 15.85 -7.50 -4.69
CA GLY A 40 14.99 -6.75 -5.60
C GLY A 40 13.64 -7.39 -5.91
N ILE A 41 13.62 -8.64 -6.43
CA ILE A 41 12.36 -9.35 -6.75
C ILE A 41 11.46 -9.53 -5.52
N SER A 42 12.03 -9.84 -4.36
CA SER A 42 11.25 -9.99 -3.13
C SER A 42 10.71 -8.65 -2.62
N ALA A 43 11.45 -7.56 -2.79
CA ALA A 43 10.99 -6.22 -2.44
C ALA A 43 9.83 -5.79 -3.34
N ASP A 44 9.94 -6.00 -4.64
CA ASP A 44 8.90 -5.65 -5.61
C ASP A 44 7.60 -6.44 -5.33
N ALA A 45 7.70 -7.75 -5.03
CA ALA A 45 6.54 -8.55 -4.63
C ALA A 45 5.88 -8.05 -3.33
N CYS A 46 6.68 -7.57 -2.38
CA CYS A 46 6.16 -7.04 -1.11
C CYS A 46 5.39 -5.72 -1.25
N GLU A 47 5.60 -4.96 -2.31
CA GLU A 47 4.81 -3.75 -2.61
C GLU A 47 3.41 -4.07 -3.18
N LEU A 48 3.19 -5.29 -3.67
CA LEU A 48 1.90 -5.70 -4.22
C LEU A 48 0.87 -5.91 -3.11
N LYS A 49 -0.14 -5.05 -3.01
CA LYS A 49 -1.16 -5.11 -1.95
C LYS A 49 -1.94 -6.42 -1.91
N ILE A 50 -2.20 -7.03 -3.07
CA ILE A 50 -2.85 -8.33 -3.16
C ILE A 50 -1.97 -9.41 -2.51
N HIS A 51 -0.68 -9.40 -2.83
CA HIS A 51 0.28 -10.33 -2.23
C HIS A 51 0.37 -10.13 -0.71
N GLN A 52 0.40 -8.88 -0.24
CA GLN A 52 0.37 -8.57 1.20
C GLN A 52 -0.85 -9.17 1.90
N LEU A 53 -2.05 -9.04 1.33
CA LEU A 53 -3.28 -9.59 1.89
C LEU A 53 -3.23 -11.12 1.97
N LEU A 54 -2.78 -11.79 0.90
CA LEU A 54 -2.62 -13.25 0.88
C LEU A 54 -1.60 -13.72 1.95
N MET A 55 -0.46 -13.04 2.04
CA MET A 55 0.55 -13.37 3.06
C MET A 55 0.03 -13.13 4.47
N ALA A 56 -0.71 -12.05 4.71
CA ALA A 56 -1.34 -11.79 5.99
C ALA A 56 -2.28 -12.93 6.42
N GLN A 57 -3.11 -13.43 5.51
CA GLN A 57 -3.96 -14.59 5.76
C GLN A 57 -3.15 -15.85 6.07
N THR A 58 -2.11 -16.12 5.27
CA THR A 58 -1.25 -17.31 5.44
C THR A 58 -0.59 -17.35 6.82
N VAL A 59 -0.23 -16.20 7.39
CA VAL A 59 0.36 -16.12 8.74
C VAL A 59 -0.69 -15.94 9.84
N GLY A 60 -1.98 -16.06 9.51
CA GLY A 60 -3.07 -16.02 10.49
C GLY A 60 -3.45 -14.62 10.98
N LEU A 61 -3.06 -13.56 10.27
CA LEU A 61 -3.52 -12.21 10.58
C LEU A 61 -4.97 -12.03 10.11
N LEU A 62 -5.77 -11.38 10.93
CA LEU A 62 -7.12 -10.98 10.56
C LEU A 62 -7.05 -9.85 9.54
N ILE A 63 -7.66 -10.06 8.39
CA ILE A 63 -7.83 -9.03 7.38
C ILE A 63 -9.30 -8.61 7.31
N PRO A 64 -9.60 -7.35 6.99
CA PRO A 64 -10.98 -6.92 6.77
C PRO A 64 -11.56 -7.62 5.55
N ARG A 65 -12.89 -7.75 5.52
CA ARG A 65 -13.58 -8.23 4.32
C ARG A 65 -13.17 -7.38 3.13
N THR A 66 -12.69 -8.03 2.08
CA THR A 66 -12.05 -7.38 0.93
C THR A 66 -12.64 -7.89 -0.37
N LEU A 67 -12.94 -6.98 -1.27
CA LEU A 67 -13.25 -7.24 -2.68
C LEU A 67 -12.18 -6.55 -3.54
N ILE A 68 -11.62 -7.28 -4.50
CA ILE A 68 -10.73 -6.73 -5.53
C ILE A 68 -11.40 -7.01 -6.86
N SER A 69 -11.94 -5.97 -7.48
CA SER A 69 -12.76 -6.12 -8.68
C SER A 69 -12.80 -4.84 -9.49
N ASN A 70 -13.10 -4.98 -10.79
CA ASN A 70 -13.53 -3.93 -11.69
C ASN A 70 -14.95 -4.20 -12.24
N LYS A 71 -15.69 -5.14 -11.64
CA LYS A 71 -17.05 -5.46 -12.05
C LYS A 71 -18.06 -4.59 -11.29
N PRO A 72 -18.75 -3.65 -11.95
CA PRO A 72 -19.62 -2.69 -11.27
C PRO A 72 -20.68 -3.33 -10.39
N LYS A 73 -21.29 -4.44 -10.83
CA LYS A 73 -22.31 -5.16 -10.05
C LYS A 73 -21.74 -5.70 -8.74
N GLU A 74 -20.55 -6.31 -8.77
CA GLU A 74 -19.91 -6.86 -7.57
C GLU A 74 -19.51 -5.73 -6.60
N ILE A 75 -18.99 -4.63 -7.14
CA ILE A 75 -18.56 -3.46 -6.35
C ILE A 75 -19.78 -2.85 -5.65
N ARG A 76 -20.88 -2.59 -6.37
CA ARG A 76 -22.09 -2.01 -5.78
C ARG A 76 -22.67 -2.92 -4.71
N ALA A 77 -22.82 -4.21 -4.97
CA ALA A 77 -23.30 -5.17 -3.98
C ALA A 77 -22.41 -5.24 -2.73
N PHE A 78 -21.07 -5.08 -2.89
CA PHE A 78 -20.16 -5.04 -1.77
C PHE A 78 -20.36 -3.77 -0.92
N ILE A 79 -20.51 -2.60 -1.56
CA ILE A 79 -20.69 -1.31 -0.88
C ILE A 79 -22.06 -1.19 -0.21
N GLU A 80 -23.09 -1.79 -0.77
CA GLU A 80 -24.45 -1.86 -0.18
C GLU A 80 -24.54 -2.84 1.01
N SER A 81 -23.53 -3.67 1.22
CA SER A 81 -23.49 -4.57 2.37
C SER A 81 -23.26 -3.80 3.68
N THR A 82 -23.54 -4.46 4.81
CA THR A 82 -23.44 -3.86 6.14
C THR A 82 -22.04 -3.33 6.47
N GLY A 83 -21.97 -2.13 7.02
CA GLY A 83 -20.75 -1.48 7.51
C GLY A 83 -20.27 -0.33 6.65
N GLU A 84 -19.28 0.39 7.15
CA GLU A 84 -18.59 1.43 6.37
C GLU A 84 -17.54 0.80 5.47
N HIS A 85 -17.34 1.37 4.29
CA HIS A 85 -16.39 0.85 3.30
C HIS A 85 -15.36 1.91 2.89
N ILE A 86 -14.19 1.41 2.51
CA ILE A 86 -13.08 2.21 2.00
C ILE A 86 -12.60 1.66 0.66
N TYR A 87 -12.11 2.55 -0.16
CA TYR A 87 -11.40 2.24 -1.41
C TYR A 87 -9.91 2.48 -1.24
N LYS A 88 -9.10 1.59 -1.79
CA LYS A 88 -7.65 1.72 -1.89
C LYS A 88 -7.21 1.43 -3.31
N PRO A 89 -6.40 2.28 -3.94
CA PRO A 89 -5.79 1.94 -5.22
C PRO A 89 -4.80 0.79 -5.05
N LEU A 90 -4.61 -0.02 -6.09
CA LEU A 90 -3.61 -1.10 -6.09
C LEU A 90 -2.19 -0.55 -5.93
N THR A 91 -1.90 0.56 -6.60
CA THR A 91 -0.63 1.28 -6.49
C THR A 91 -0.87 2.71 -5.99
N GLY A 92 0.12 3.31 -5.35
CA GLY A 92 0.10 4.74 -5.09
C GLY A 92 0.50 5.50 -6.36
N TYR A 93 -0.18 6.60 -6.64
CA TYR A 93 0.17 7.47 -7.76
C TYR A 93 0.23 8.93 -7.34
N LEU A 94 1.13 9.66 -7.94
CA LEU A 94 1.33 11.09 -7.76
C LEU A 94 1.08 11.79 -9.11
N TRP A 95 0.12 12.70 -9.13
CA TRP A 95 -0.04 13.62 -10.26
C TRP A 95 0.73 14.88 -9.96
N GLN A 96 1.56 15.29 -10.90
CA GLN A 96 2.30 16.54 -10.84
C GLN A 96 1.78 17.47 -11.93
N GLU A 97 0.95 18.43 -11.53
CA GLU A 97 0.42 19.46 -12.39
C GLU A 97 0.98 20.80 -11.94
N GLN A 98 1.07 21.77 -12.84
CA GLN A 98 1.66 23.10 -12.67
C GLN A 98 1.56 23.66 -11.23
N GLY A 99 2.55 23.33 -10.39
CA GLY A 99 2.67 23.83 -9.01
C GLY A 99 1.86 23.07 -7.95
N SER A 100 1.11 22.02 -8.32
CA SER A 100 0.37 21.16 -7.40
C SER A 100 0.81 19.71 -7.50
N VAL A 101 0.78 19.00 -6.36
CA VAL A 101 1.01 17.56 -6.28
C VAL A 101 -0.22 16.92 -5.67
N THR A 102 -0.89 16.05 -6.44
CA THR A 102 -2.02 15.26 -5.95
C THR A 102 -1.58 13.80 -5.81
N GLN A 103 -1.93 13.20 -4.69
CA GLN A 103 -1.57 11.81 -4.38
C GLN A 103 -2.83 10.99 -4.10
N THR A 104 -2.78 9.70 -4.47
CA THR A 104 -3.82 8.75 -4.08
C THR A 104 -3.71 8.37 -2.61
N PHE A 105 -4.83 8.43 -1.91
CA PHE A 105 -4.99 7.97 -0.52
C PHE A 105 -6.12 6.95 -0.42
N THR A 106 -6.23 6.34 0.76
CA THR A 106 -7.43 5.59 1.13
C THR A 106 -8.61 6.56 1.23
N ALA A 107 -9.72 6.24 0.57
CA ALA A 107 -10.93 7.06 0.56
C ALA A 107 -12.11 6.30 1.16
N LYS A 108 -13.00 7.00 1.88
CA LYS A 108 -14.32 6.46 2.23
C LYS A 108 -15.15 6.34 0.94
N VAL A 109 -15.90 5.25 0.84
CA VAL A 109 -16.79 5.01 -0.30
C VAL A 109 -18.19 4.63 0.19
N THR A 110 -19.20 5.25 -0.43
CA THR A 110 -20.62 4.94 -0.24
C THR A 110 -21.26 4.72 -1.61
N ALA A 111 -22.48 4.24 -1.65
CA ALA A 111 -23.19 4.00 -2.92
C ALA A 111 -23.30 5.28 -3.76
N GLU A 112 -23.51 6.44 -3.10
CA GLU A 112 -23.64 7.76 -3.73
C GLU A 112 -22.32 8.30 -4.28
N LEU A 113 -21.19 7.89 -3.68
CA LEU A 113 -19.84 8.31 -4.10
C LEU A 113 -19.25 7.43 -5.19
N LEU A 114 -19.89 6.29 -5.50
CA LEU A 114 -19.41 5.45 -6.58
C LEU A 114 -19.60 6.15 -7.94
N PRO A 115 -18.55 6.15 -8.76
CA PRO A 115 -18.66 6.70 -10.11
C PRO A 115 -19.54 5.83 -11.01
N GLU A 116 -19.75 6.28 -12.23
CA GLU A 116 -20.45 5.51 -13.25
C GLU A 116 -19.77 4.15 -13.55
N ASN A 117 -20.55 3.22 -14.10
CA ASN A 117 -20.09 1.86 -14.33
C ASN A 117 -18.91 1.74 -15.30
N SER A 118 -18.80 2.64 -16.28
CA SER A 118 -17.67 2.70 -17.21
C SER A 118 -16.34 2.97 -16.49
N LEU A 119 -16.34 3.89 -15.51
CA LEU A 119 -15.16 4.21 -14.71
C LEU A 119 -14.84 3.08 -13.72
N LEU A 120 -15.85 2.44 -13.10
CA LEU A 120 -15.62 1.28 -12.25
C LEU A 120 -15.03 0.09 -13.02
N ALA A 121 -15.41 -0.06 -14.30
CA ALA A 121 -14.91 -1.13 -15.16
C ALA A 121 -13.52 -0.87 -15.73
N ALA A 122 -13.03 0.36 -15.70
CA ALA A 122 -11.76 0.76 -16.32
C ALA A 122 -10.54 0.09 -15.68
N THR A 123 -10.55 -0.11 -14.36
CA THR A 123 -9.41 -0.72 -13.63
C THR A 123 -9.89 -1.36 -12.33
N PRO A 124 -9.29 -2.48 -11.91
CA PRO A 124 -9.61 -3.07 -10.62
C PRO A 124 -9.15 -2.15 -9.47
N GLY A 125 -9.94 -2.15 -8.40
CA GLY A 125 -9.63 -1.47 -7.15
C GLY A 125 -9.84 -2.38 -5.95
N ILE A 126 -9.30 -1.98 -4.82
CA ILE A 126 -9.48 -2.69 -3.54
C ILE A 126 -10.59 -1.99 -2.75
N PHE A 127 -11.68 -2.70 -2.50
CA PHE A 127 -12.77 -2.27 -1.65
C PHE A 127 -12.72 -3.09 -0.36
N GLN A 128 -12.74 -2.43 0.78
CA GLN A 128 -12.63 -3.10 2.08
C GLN A 128 -13.66 -2.55 3.06
N THR A 129 -14.14 -3.40 3.96
CA THR A 129 -14.87 -2.93 5.13
C THR A 129 -13.91 -2.10 6.00
N LYS A 130 -14.33 -0.89 6.38
CA LYS A 130 -13.54 -0.02 7.26
C LYS A 130 -13.45 -0.67 8.64
N VAL A 131 -12.24 -0.81 9.14
CA VAL A 131 -11.98 -1.28 10.50
C VAL A 131 -11.88 -0.07 11.42
N PRO A 132 -12.70 -0.01 12.49
CA PRO A 132 -12.50 0.98 13.55
C PRO A 132 -11.12 0.77 14.16
N LYS A 133 -10.27 1.77 14.10
CA LYS A 133 -8.90 1.67 14.62
C LYS A 133 -8.73 2.51 15.88
N LYS A 134 -8.09 1.93 16.88
CA LYS A 134 -7.66 2.63 18.08
C LYS A 134 -6.36 3.39 17.84
N TYR A 135 -5.46 2.78 17.08
CA TYR A 135 -4.18 3.34 16.63
C TYR A 135 -3.70 2.56 15.41
N GLU A 136 -2.69 3.05 14.73
CA GLU A 136 -1.95 2.28 13.73
C GLU A 136 -0.60 1.86 14.29
N ALA A 137 -0.14 0.66 13.92
CA ALA A 137 1.20 0.20 14.23
C ALA A 137 2.01 0.07 12.94
N ARG A 138 3.20 0.65 12.91
CA ARG A 138 4.16 0.47 11.81
C ARG A 138 5.33 -0.34 12.32
N ILE A 139 5.45 -1.58 11.82
CA ILE A 139 6.47 -2.53 12.27
C ILE A 139 7.47 -2.75 11.14
N GLN A 140 8.74 -2.71 11.48
CA GLN A 140 9.84 -3.04 10.57
C GLN A 140 10.60 -4.26 11.08
N PHE A 141 10.96 -5.14 10.15
CA PHE A 141 11.74 -6.34 10.43
C PHE A 141 13.10 -6.25 9.77
N PHE A 142 14.14 -6.63 10.51
CA PHE A 142 15.52 -6.75 10.05
C PHE A 142 16.04 -8.14 10.41
N GLY A 143 15.85 -9.11 9.50
CA GLY A 143 16.10 -10.51 9.81
C GLY A 143 15.22 -10.99 10.97
N ARG A 144 15.82 -11.33 12.12
CA ARG A 144 15.10 -11.74 13.35
C ARG A 144 14.73 -10.58 14.27
N PHE A 145 15.26 -9.40 14.00
CA PHE A 145 14.98 -8.21 14.79
C PHE A 145 13.78 -7.48 14.21
N TYR A 146 13.00 -6.87 15.07
CA TYR A 146 11.90 -6.00 14.66
C TYR A 146 11.81 -4.80 15.60
N GLY A 147 11.29 -3.72 15.09
CA GLY A 147 10.96 -2.52 15.84
C GLY A 147 9.72 -1.88 15.25
N GLY A 148 8.99 -1.15 16.06
CA GLY A 148 7.76 -0.55 15.59
C GLY A 148 7.39 0.71 16.35
N VAL A 149 6.53 1.50 15.73
CA VAL A 149 5.94 2.70 16.31
C VAL A 149 4.42 2.61 16.25
N ARG A 150 3.78 3.17 17.26
CA ARG A 150 2.34 3.38 17.32
C ARG A 150 2.02 4.81 16.92
N ILE A 151 1.06 4.97 16.02
CA ILE A 151 0.61 6.24 15.48
C ILE A 151 -0.85 6.42 15.87
N GLU A 152 -1.15 7.47 16.64
CA GLU A 152 -2.52 7.85 17.03
C GLU A 152 -3.20 8.59 15.87
N SER A 153 -3.36 7.91 14.74
CA SER A 153 -3.79 8.51 13.47
C SER A 153 -5.20 9.13 13.55
N HIS A 154 -6.06 8.63 14.42
CA HIS A 154 -7.40 9.16 14.64
C HIS A 154 -7.41 10.59 15.23
N THR A 155 -6.31 11.02 15.84
CA THR A 155 -6.16 12.40 16.36
C THR A 155 -5.70 13.39 15.29
N LEU A 156 -5.34 12.91 14.11
CA LEU A 156 -4.83 13.71 13.01
C LEU A 156 -5.96 14.06 12.04
N SER A 157 -5.99 15.29 11.56
CA SER A 157 -6.95 15.70 10.53
C SER A 157 -6.81 14.85 9.28
N GLY A 158 -7.88 14.15 8.87
CA GLY A 158 -7.87 13.18 7.76
C GLY A 158 -7.14 11.86 8.06
N GLY A 159 -6.47 11.74 9.21
CA GLY A 159 -5.71 10.54 9.59
C GLY A 159 -6.57 9.33 9.96
N ASP A 160 -7.87 9.52 10.16
CA ASP A 160 -8.81 8.42 10.44
C ASP A 160 -8.87 7.39 9.30
N LEU A 161 -8.76 7.83 8.06
CA LEU A 161 -8.72 6.96 6.88
C LEU A 161 -7.29 6.58 6.51
N ASP A 162 -6.41 7.57 6.44
CA ASP A 162 -5.02 7.37 6.05
C ASP A 162 -4.11 8.34 6.83
N TRP A 163 -3.27 7.82 7.71
CA TRP A 163 -2.37 8.62 8.55
C TRP A 163 -1.45 9.55 7.75
N ARG A 164 -1.16 9.21 6.49
CA ARG A 164 -0.30 10.01 5.61
C ARG A 164 -0.90 11.37 5.28
N ILE A 165 -2.23 11.49 5.31
CA ILE A 165 -2.90 12.78 5.09
C ILE A 165 -2.54 13.74 6.21
N GLY A 166 -2.50 13.26 7.46
CA GLY A 166 -2.18 14.06 8.65
C GLY A 166 -0.71 13.99 9.08
N GLN A 167 0.19 13.39 8.30
CA GLN A 167 1.58 13.12 8.75
C GLN A 167 2.35 14.35 9.23
N GLY A 168 2.08 15.53 8.67
CA GLY A 168 2.68 16.80 9.15
C GLY A 168 2.30 17.20 10.57
N GLY A 169 1.23 16.63 11.10
CA GLY A 169 0.77 16.84 12.49
C GLY A 169 1.33 15.84 13.49
N ILE A 170 2.10 14.84 13.05
CA ILE A 170 2.67 13.83 13.95
C ILE A 170 3.82 14.44 14.74
N LYS A 171 3.58 14.69 16.04
CA LYS A 171 4.58 15.27 16.95
C LYS A 171 5.45 14.20 17.62
N ALA A 172 4.90 13.02 17.89
CA ALA A 172 5.58 11.89 18.51
C ALA A 172 4.92 10.56 18.16
N CYS A 173 5.72 9.50 18.11
CA CYS A 173 5.26 8.14 17.98
C CYS A 173 5.70 7.34 19.22
N ALA A 174 4.79 6.61 19.84
CA ALA A 174 5.12 5.70 20.92
C ALA A 174 5.68 4.38 20.36
N PRO A 175 6.58 3.68 21.07
CA PRO A 175 6.99 2.33 20.68
C PRO A 175 5.77 1.41 20.57
N ALA A 176 5.70 0.62 19.51
CA ALA A 176 4.67 -0.39 19.36
C ALA A 176 5.08 -1.67 20.11
N VAL A 177 4.20 -2.13 20.99
CA VAL A 177 4.37 -3.43 21.68
C VAL A 177 3.44 -4.41 21.00
N LEU A 178 4.01 -5.40 20.32
CA LEU A 178 3.23 -6.47 19.69
C LEU A 178 2.91 -7.56 20.71
N PRO A 179 1.69 -8.11 20.71
CA PRO A 179 1.36 -9.27 21.50
C PRO A 179 2.29 -10.44 21.16
N ARG A 180 2.89 -11.08 22.16
CA ARG A 180 3.83 -12.21 21.97
C ARG A 180 3.28 -13.34 21.11
N ARG A 181 1.96 -13.58 21.15
CA ARG A 181 1.27 -14.60 20.35
C ARG A 181 1.41 -14.41 18.83
N ASN A 182 1.65 -13.19 18.36
CA ASN A 182 1.74 -12.88 16.94
C ASN A 182 3.19 -12.85 16.43
N LEU A 183 4.18 -12.82 17.31
CA LEU A 183 5.59 -12.67 16.96
C LEU A 183 6.21 -13.91 16.29
N PRO A 184 5.98 -15.15 16.75
CA PRO A 184 6.58 -16.33 16.14
C PRO A 184 6.14 -16.55 14.69
N GLN A 185 4.88 -16.24 14.39
CA GLN A 185 4.33 -16.40 13.04
C GLN A 185 4.87 -15.34 12.08
N MET A 186 5.09 -14.11 12.57
CA MET A 186 5.63 -13.00 11.75
C MET A 186 7.15 -13.11 11.56
N SER A 187 7.88 -13.74 12.47
CA SER A 187 9.33 -13.91 12.41
C SER A 187 9.79 -15.16 11.67
N GLN A 188 8.88 -16.09 11.34
CA GLN A 188 9.24 -17.28 10.57
C GLN A 188 9.56 -16.90 9.11
N PRO A 189 10.70 -17.33 8.58
CA PRO A 189 11.09 -17.04 7.23
C PRO A 189 10.34 -17.94 6.23
N HIS A 190 9.13 -17.54 5.84
CA HIS A 190 8.58 -18.04 4.60
C HIS A 190 9.35 -17.38 3.46
N GLY A 191 10.14 -18.15 2.72
CA GLY A 191 11.10 -17.84 1.68
C GLY A 191 11.23 -16.42 1.07
N ALA A 192 10.15 -15.76 0.72
CA ALA A 192 10.15 -14.43 0.09
C ALA A 192 9.83 -13.27 1.07
N ALA A 193 9.22 -13.55 2.21
CA ALA A 193 8.64 -12.51 3.08
C ALA A 193 9.57 -11.98 4.18
N ARG A 194 10.88 -12.22 4.09
CA ARG A 194 11.82 -11.85 5.16
C ARG A 194 11.92 -10.36 5.47
N HIS A 195 11.34 -9.50 4.64
CA HIS A 195 11.57 -8.05 4.71
C HIS A 195 10.35 -7.20 4.30
N CYS A 196 9.13 -7.73 4.37
CA CYS A 196 7.93 -6.94 4.10
C CYS A 196 7.61 -5.99 5.26
N GLN A 197 7.27 -4.76 4.95
CA GLN A 197 6.66 -3.84 5.91
C GLN A 197 5.18 -4.22 6.07
N TRP A 198 4.80 -4.69 7.24
CA TRP A 198 3.41 -4.91 7.58
C TRP A 198 2.82 -3.66 8.21
N ARG A 199 1.69 -3.21 7.71
CA ARG A 199 0.85 -2.20 8.36
C ARG A 199 -0.32 -2.94 9.00
N ILE A 200 -0.36 -2.95 10.30
CA ILE A 200 -1.44 -3.52 11.10
C ILE A 200 -2.26 -2.38 11.68
#